data_054a549763bb612b8b841049f6fdefa3
#
_entry.id   054a549763bb612b8b841049f6fdefa3
#
_cell.length_a   1.000
_cell.length_b   1.000
_cell.length_c   1.000
_cell.angle_alpha   90.00
_cell.angle_beta   90.00
_cell.angle_gamma   90.00
#
_symmetry.space_group_name_H-M   'P 1'
#
loop_
_entity.id
_entity.type
_entity.pdbx_description
1 polymer ?
#
loop_
_entity_poly.entity_id
_entity_poly.type
_entity_poly.pdbx_seq_one_letter_code
_entity_poly.pdbx_strand_id
1 'polypeptide(L)'
;ATVMGTAQAGRTATRRNSAGNEYYGVLRGARAVGVPIYLLIEHSFHTNTAAAKWLSLDANLAKLAEAEAELLAEHFKVTAQPGTQTPIMGRAQATAQQMALYCRSKNAAPQLSGCTLEMLAQTFLTEGEAEGVRGDVAFAQSLHETGYFKFGGIVQPQQNNFAGIGALNDSAEGQAASFPSMFIGVRAQIQHLKAYASTSPLCKPCVDPRFALVTRG
;
A
#
# COMPACT_ATOMS: atom_id res chain seq x y z
N ALA A 1 -16.01 4.56 20.73
CA ALA A 1 -17.00 3.88 21.55
C ALA A 1 -18.35 3.75 20.83
N THR A 2 -18.86 4.83 20.26
CA THR A 2 -20.19 4.82 19.59
C THR A 2 -20.26 3.84 18.42
N VAL A 3 -19.24 3.82 17.55
CA VAL A 3 -19.20 2.94 16.37
C VAL A 3 -19.17 1.45 16.73
N MET A 4 -18.43 1.10 17.78
CA MET A 4 -18.35 -0.28 18.27
C MET A 4 -19.50 -0.67 19.22
N GLY A 5 -20.36 0.26 19.60
CA GLY A 5 -21.42 0.02 20.59
C GLY A 5 -20.91 -0.30 21.99
N THR A 6 -19.66 0.04 22.30
CA THR A 6 -19.02 -0.22 23.59
C THR A 6 -18.92 1.05 24.42
N ALA A 7 -18.90 0.93 25.72
CA ALA A 7 -18.58 2.05 26.60
C ALA A 7 -17.11 2.43 26.43
N GLN A 8 -16.82 3.74 26.47
CA GLN A 8 -15.46 4.21 26.47
C GLN A 8 -14.79 3.83 27.80
N ALA A 9 -13.83 2.90 27.71
CA ALA A 9 -13.04 2.48 28.87
C ALA A 9 -11.72 3.25 29.01
N GLY A 10 -11.29 3.92 27.94
CA GLY A 10 -10.02 4.61 27.86
C GLY A 10 -10.15 6.13 28.04
N ARG A 11 -8.99 6.76 28.11
CA ARG A 11 -8.84 8.22 28.18
C ARG A 11 -7.66 8.61 27.32
N THR A 12 -7.65 9.85 26.83
CA THR A 12 -6.44 10.44 26.25
C THR A 12 -5.41 10.57 27.36
N ALA A 13 -4.24 9.97 27.18
CA ALA A 13 -3.17 9.99 28.16
C ALA A 13 -1.80 10.00 27.47
N THR A 14 -0.81 10.56 28.16
CA THR A 14 0.59 10.40 27.81
C THR A 14 1.21 9.34 28.71
N ARG A 15 2.05 8.49 28.16
CA ARG A 15 2.82 7.52 28.92
C ARG A 15 4.31 7.78 28.71
N ARG A 16 5.08 7.81 29.79
CA ARG A 16 6.52 8.04 29.74
C ARG A 16 7.28 6.77 30.12
N ASN A 17 8.42 6.57 29.50
CA ASN A 17 9.38 5.53 29.88
C ASN A 17 10.25 5.97 31.09
N SER A 18 11.13 5.12 31.56
CA SER A 18 12.04 5.39 32.70
C SER A 18 12.96 6.59 32.46
N ALA A 19 13.25 6.94 31.22
CA ALA A 19 14.07 8.10 30.84
C ALA A 19 13.23 9.40 30.67
N GLY A 20 11.95 9.38 31.03
CA GLY A 20 11.05 10.54 30.91
C GLY A 20 10.54 10.85 29.49
N ASN A 21 10.94 10.05 28.50
CA ASN A 21 10.49 10.20 27.11
C ASN A 21 9.14 9.52 26.88
N GLU A 22 8.50 9.83 25.74
CA GLU A 22 7.32 9.12 25.28
C GLU A 22 7.54 7.61 25.28
N TYR A 23 6.60 6.84 25.84
CA TYR A 23 6.73 5.39 25.99
C TYR A 23 6.79 4.66 24.65
N TYR A 24 5.88 5.03 23.73
CA TYR A 24 5.74 4.35 22.46
C TYR A 24 6.77 4.81 21.43
N GLY A 25 7.49 3.87 20.83
CA GLY A 25 8.56 4.14 19.84
C GLY A 25 8.07 4.90 18.62
N VAL A 26 6.87 4.56 18.11
CA VAL A 26 6.26 5.23 16.97
C VAL A 26 5.98 6.71 17.25
N LEU A 27 5.52 7.06 18.44
CA LEU A 27 5.28 8.45 18.83
C LEU A 27 6.59 9.22 19.02
N ARG A 28 7.64 8.58 19.57
CA ARG A 28 8.99 9.18 19.65
C ARG A 28 9.55 9.48 18.26
N GLY A 29 9.39 8.53 17.31
CA GLY A 29 9.83 8.69 15.93
C GLY A 29 9.11 9.87 15.25
N ALA A 30 7.80 9.94 15.35
CA ALA A 30 7.02 11.05 14.81
C ALA A 30 7.47 12.41 15.35
N ARG A 31 7.70 12.50 16.67
CA ARG A 31 8.23 13.70 17.31
C ARG A 31 9.63 14.06 16.80
N ALA A 32 10.51 13.11 16.65
CA ALA A 32 11.88 13.32 16.21
C ALA A 32 11.99 13.93 14.81
N VAL A 33 11.03 13.62 13.93
CA VAL A 33 10.96 14.17 12.56
C VAL A 33 10.03 15.37 12.44
N GLY A 34 9.57 15.92 13.57
CA GLY A 34 8.81 17.16 13.58
C GLY A 34 7.36 17.06 13.14
N VAL A 35 6.74 15.88 13.22
CA VAL A 35 5.28 15.75 12.98
C VAL A 35 4.55 16.55 14.04
N PRO A 36 3.70 17.55 13.67
CA PRO A 36 3.11 18.48 14.64
C PRO A 36 2.04 17.83 15.53
N ILE A 37 1.32 16.83 15.00
CA ILE A 37 0.29 16.09 15.73
C ILE A 37 0.52 14.60 15.48
N TYR A 38 0.64 13.85 16.55
CA TYR A 38 0.80 12.39 16.49
C TYR A 38 0.07 11.74 17.67
N LEU A 39 -0.62 10.65 17.38
CA LEU A 39 -1.37 9.89 18.37
C LEU A 39 -1.35 8.41 18.02
N LEU A 40 -1.52 7.58 19.03
CA LEU A 40 -1.73 6.15 18.88
C LEU A 40 -3.13 5.84 19.42
N ILE A 41 -3.98 5.28 18.55
CA ILE A 41 -5.34 4.90 18.91
C ILE A 41 -5.37 3.40 19.16
N GLU A 42 -5.75 3.01 20.37
CA GLU A 42 -5.99 1.62 20.74
C GLU A 42 -7.49 1.40 20.81
N HIS A 43 -8.09 0.75 19.82
CA HIS A 43 -9.54 0.56 19.71
C HIS A 43 -10.09 -0.40 20.76
N SER A 44 -9.29 -1.40 21.13
CA SER A 44 -9.59 -2.35 22.19
C SER A 44 -8.37 -3.21 22.51
N PHE A 45 -8.50 -4.09 23.51
CA PHE A 45 -7.52 -5.13 23.80
C PHE A 45 -7.95 -6.44 23.14
N HIS A 46 -6.97 -7.16 22.58
CA HIS A 46 -7.20 -8.48 21.97
C HIS A 46 -7.75 -9.51 22.97
N THR A 47 -7.55 -9.29 24.27
CA THR A 47 -8.11 -10.09 25.36
C THR A 47 -9.62 -9.88 25.55
N ASN A 48 -10.19 -8.82 24.98
CA ASN A 48 -11.63 -8.62 24.93
C ASN A 48 -12.20 -9.37 23.72
N THR A 49 -12.69 -10.57 23.94
CA THR A 49 -13.17 -11.47 22.88
C THR A 49 -14.26 -10.86 22.00
N ALA A 50 -15.18 -10.10 22.59
CA ALA A 50 -16.28 -9.46 21.84
C ALA A 50 -15.72 -8.36 20.91
N ALA A 51 -14.82 -7.52 21.40
CA ALA A 51 -14.19 -6.48 20.60
C ALA A 51 -13.26 -7.07 19.53
N ALA A 52 -12.48 -8.09 19.87
CA ALA A 52 -11.61 -8.78 18.89
C ALA A 52 -12.44 -9.39 17.75
N LYS A 53 -13.56 -10.06 18.08
CA LYS A 53 -14.48 -10.59 17.07
C LYS A 53 -15.11 -9.49 16.22
N TRP A 54 -15.49 -8.36 16.82
CA TRP A 54 -16.02 -7.22 16.07
C TRP A 54 -14.97 -6.64 15.11
N LEU A 55 -13.73 -6.48 15.57
CA LEU A 55 -12.61 -5.95 14.78
C LEU A 55 -12.08 -6.92 13.72
N SER A 56 -12.44 -8.20 13.77
CA SER A 56 -12.04 -9.17 12.73
C SER A 56 -12.92 -9.13 11.47
N LEU A 57 -13.95 -8.30 11.44
CA LEU A 57 -14.86 -8.17 10.31
C LEU A 57 -14.51 -6.91 9.48
N ASP A 58 -14.17 -7.08 8.21
CA ASP A 58 -13.80 -5.97 7.31
C ASP A 58 -14.85 -4.86 7.23
N ALA A 59 -16.13 -5.23 7.21
CA ALA A 59 -17.22 -4.26 7.22
C ALA A 59 -17.23 -3.37 8.49
N ASN A 60 -16.75 -3.89 9.61
CA ASN A 60 -16.64 -3.13 10.85
C ASN A 60 -15.38 -2.27 10.87
N LEU A 61 -14.28 -2.77 10.32
CA LEU A 61 -13.07 -1.98 10.15
C LEU A 61 -13.32 -0.79 9.22
N ALA A 62 -14.05 -0.99 8.12
CA ALA A 62 -14.46 0.09 7.22
C ALA A 62 -15.27 1.19 7.95
N LYS A 63 -16.27 0.81 8.75
CA LYS A 63 -17.05 1.76 9.56
C LYS A 63 -16.20 2.52 10.56
N LEU A 64 -15.23 1.86 11.16
CA LEU A 64 -14.33 2.50 12.12
C LEU A 64 -13.41 3.51 11.43
N ALA A 65 -12.81 3.12 10.29
CA ALA A 65 -11.96 3.98 9.49
C ALA A 65 -12.71 5.21 8.95
N GLU A 66 -13.96 5.04 8.51
CA GLU A 66 -14.82 6.14 8.06
C GLU A 66 -15.09 7.15 9.19
N ALA A 67 -15.48 6.66 10.35
CA ALA A 67 -15.74 7.53 11.51
C ALA A 67 -14.48 8.26 11.99
N GLU A 68 -13.31 7.65 11.94
CA GLU A 68 -12.04 8.32 12.26
C GLU A 68 -11.67 9.37 11.23
N ALA A 69 -11.85 9.07 9.94
CA ALA A 69 -11.60 10.01 8.87
C ALA A 69 -12.51 11.25 8.97
N GLU A 70 -13.79 11.07 9.29
CA GLU A 70 -14.73 12.15 9.52
C GLU A 70 -14.31 13.05 10.69
N LEU A 71 -13.92 12.47 11.83
CA LEU A 71 -13.46 13.20 13.00
C LEU A 71 -12.18 14.00 12.71
N LEU A 72 -11.25 13.42 11.97
CA LEU A 72 -10.02 14.09 11.55
C LEU A 72 -10.33 15.25 10.58
N ALA A 73 -11.22 15.02 9.62
CA ALA A 73 -11.64 16.04 8.66
C ALA A 73 -12.32 17.22 9.38
N GLU A 74 -13.20 16.95 10.32
CA GLU A 74 -13.85 17.97 11.14
C GLU A 74 -12.83 18.76 11.98
N HIS A 75 -11.92 18.07 12.67
CA HIS A 75 -10.89 18.68 13.51
C HIS A 75 -9.97 19.60 12.70
N PHE A 76 -9.50 19.17 11.56
CA PHE A 76 -8.59 19.93 10.69
C PHE A 76 -9.33 20.88 9.74
N LYS A 77 -10.66 20.96 9.81
CA LYS A 77 -11.50 21.74 8.89
C LYS A 77 -11.20 21.43 7.42
N VAL A 78 -10.82 20.19 7.15
CA VAL A 78 -10.67 19.69 5.81
C VAL A 78 -12.07 19.31 5.34
N THR A 79 -12.63 20.07 4.41
CA THR A 79 -13.77 19.56 3.64
C THR A 79 -13.29 18.30 2.96
N ALA A 80 -13.87 17.14 3.33
CA ALA A 80 -13.67 15.94 2.58
C ALA A 80 -14.06 16.29 1.13
N GLN A 81 -13.07 16.53 0.28
CA GLN A 81 -13.29 16.39 -1.14
C GLN A 81 -13.79 14.94 -1.23
N PRO A 82 -14.98 14.65 -1.80
CA PRO A 82 -15.32 13.29 -2.14
C PRO A 82 -14.09 12.81 -2.89
N GLY A 83 -13.30 11.96 -2.23
CA GLY A 83 -12.06 11.50 -2.82
C GLY A 83 -12.49 10.91 -4.14
N THR A 84 -12.09 11.52 -5.23
CA THR A 84 -12.18 10.86 -6.50
C THR A 84 -11.30 9.64 -6.33
N GLN A 85 -11.93 8.56 -5.84
CA GLN A 85 -11.24 7.29 -5.68
C GLN A 85 -10.63 7.01 -7.04
N THR A 86 -9.32 6.99 -7.10
CA THR A 86 -8.63 6.67 -8.34
C THR A 86 -8.86 5.18 -8.58
N PRO A 87 -9.72 4.80 -9.53
CA PRO A 87 -10.02 3.40 -9.73
C PRO A 87 -8.79 2.66 -10.21
N ILE A 88 -8.64 1.42 -9.78
CA ILE A 88 -7.59 0.51 -10.28
C ILE A 88 -7.88 0.15 -11.74
N MET A 89 -9.16 -0.12 -12.06
CA MET A 89 -9.59 -0.43 -13.42
C MET A 89 -9.78 0.83 -14.25
N GLY A 90 -9.44 0.76 -15.54
CA GLY A 90 -9.61 1.84 -16.49
C GLY A 90 -8.37 2.15 -17.32
N ARG A 91 -8.43 3.28 -18.04
CA ARG A 91 -7.29 3.75 -18.86
C ARG A 91 -6.33 4.60 -18.04
N ALA A 92 -5.04 4.42 -18.28
CA ALA A 92 -4.01 5.29 -17.72
C ALA A 92 -4.22 6.75 -18.17
N GLN A 93 -3.94 7.69 -17.26
CA GLN A 93 -4.03 9.12 -17.51
C GLN A 93 -2.64 9.77 -17.67
N ALA A 94 -1.60 9.14 -17.14
CA ALA A 94 -0.23 9.60 -17.27
C ALA A 94 0.47 8.89 -18.44
N THR A 95 1.37 9.61 -19.11
CA THR A 95 2.28 9.04 -20.13
C THR A 95 3.50 8.41 -19.47
N ALA A 96 4.16 7.48 -20.16
CA ALA A 96 5.41 6.88 -19.68
C ALA A 96 6.48 7.94 -19.37
N GLN A 97 6.57 9.00 -20.15
CA GLN A 97 7.48 10.10 -19.91
C GLN A 97 7.17 10.84 -18.59
N GLN A 98 5.91 11.16 -18.33
CA GLN A 98 5.50 11.80 -17.06
C GLN A 98 5.82 10.93 -15.86
N MET A 99 5.53 9.62 -15.95
CA MET A 99 5.82 8.63 -14.92
C MET A 99 7.33 8.55 -14.63
N ALA A 100 8.17 8.47 -15.68
CA ALA A 100 9.61 8.42 -15.54
C ALA A 100 10.19 9.73 -14.97
N LEU A 101 9.72 10.88 -15.41
CA LEU A 101 10.14 12.19 -14.89
C LEU A 101 9.79 12.34 -13.41
N TYR A 102 8.59 11.91 -13.01
CA TYR A 102 8.19 11.93 -11.60
C TYR A 102 9.11 11.04 -10.75
N CYS A 103 9.38 9.82 -11.18
CA CYS A 103 10.31 8.93 -10.48
C CYS A 103 11.69 9.56 -10.31
N ARG A 104 12.28 10.12 -11.40
CA ARG A 104 13.58 10.78 -11.35
C ARG A 104 13.62 11.99 -10.43
N SER A 105 12.51 12.71 -10.28
CA SER A 105 12.42 13.83 -9.34
C SER A 105 12.60 13.40 -7.87
N LYS A 106 12.37 12.12 -7.57
CA LYS A 106 12.48 11.52 -6.22
C LYS A 106 13.70 10.62 -6.07
N ASN A 107 14.15 10.02 -7.16
CA ASN A 107 15.35 9.19 -7.21
C ASN A 107 16.02 9.36 -8.58
N ALA A 108 17.14 10.08 -8.62
CA ALA A 108 17.87 10.35 -9.86
C ALA A 108 18.51 9.08 -10.49
N ALA A 109 18.76 8.05 -9.67
CA ALA A 109 19.41 6.81 -10.06
C ALA A 109 18.61 5.56 -9.63
N PRO A 110 17.45 5.29 -10.24
CA PRO A 110 16.65 4.11 -9.93
C PRO A 110 17.41 2.82 -10.25
N GLN A 111 17.37 1.86 -9.32
CA GLN A 111 18.05 0.57 -9.47
C GLN A 111 17.13 -0.39 -10.24
N LEU A 112 17.39 -0.54 -11.53
CA LEU A 112 16.61 -1.42 -12.41
C LEU A 112 17.53 -2.48 -13.03
N SER A 113 17.02 -3.70 -13.17
CA SER A 113 17.75 -4.81 -13.77
C SER A 113 17.35 -4.99 -15.23
N GLY A 114 18.29 -4.77 -16.15
CA GLY A 114 18.12 -5.09 -17.57
C GLY A 114 17.12 -4.20 -18.34
N CYS A 115 16.70 -3.05 -17.78
CA CYS A 115 15.80 -2.13 -18.47
C CYS A 115 16.05 -0.66 -18.09
N THR A 116 15.55 0.26 -18.93
CA THR A 116 15.49 1.68 -18.59
C THR A 116 14.19 2.00 -17.85
N LEU A 117 14.15 3.13 -17.16
CA LEU A 117 12.96 3.60 -16.46
C LEU A 117 11.79 3.88 -17.43
N GLU A 118 12.12 4.38 -18.63
CA GLU A 118 11.14 4.63 -19.68
C GLU A 118 10.54 3.32 -20.22
N MET A 119 11.36 2.29 -20.41
CA MET A 119 10.90 0.97 -20.82
C MET A 119 9.98 0.37 -19.73
N LEU A 120 10.36 0.50 -18.48
CA LEU A 120 9.53 0.04 -17.35
C LEU A 120 8.18 0.77 -17.32
N ALA A 121 8.19 2.09 -17.38
CA ALA A 121 6.97 2.90 -17.38
C ALA A 121 6.06 2.56 -18.58
N GLN A 122 6.63 2.42 -19.78
CA GLN A 122 5.86 2.01 -20.96
C GLN A 122 5.28 0.60 -20.81
N THR A 123 6.01 -0.32 -20.19
CA THR A 123 5.54 -1.69 -19.95
C THR A 123 4.33 -1.70 -19.01
N PHE A 124 4.34 -0.88 -17.96
CA PHE A 124 3.16 -0.70 -17.08
C PHE A 124 1.93 -0.23 -17.86
N LEU A 125 2.09 0.70 -18.78
CA LEU A 125 0.98 1.16 -19.63
C LEU A 125 0.47 0.06 -20.55
N THR A 126 1.37 -0.67 -21.21
CA THR A 126 1.02 -1.72 -22.18
C THR A 126 0.38 -2.94 -21.50
N GLU A 127 0.93 -3.43 -20.39
CA GLU A 127 0.35 -4.54 -19.63
C GLU A 127 -0.97 -4.12 -18.95
N GLY A 128 -1.03 -2.89 -18.45
CA GLY A 128 -2.24 -2.33 -17.86
C GLY A 128 -3.38 -2.23 -18.88
N GLU A 129 -3.12 -1.70 -20.06
CA GLU A 129 -4.12 -1.61 -21.15
C GLU A 129 -4.65 -2.99 -21.55
N ALA A 130 -3.77 -3.98 -21.67
CA ALA A 130 -4.15 -5.34 -22.03
C ALA A 130 -5.11 -5.99 -21.02
N GLU A 131 -4.97 -5.68 -19.73
CA GLU A 131 -5.79 -6.25 -18.66
C GLU A 131 -6.93 -5.32 -18.19
N GLY A 132 -7.04 -4.11 -18.75
CA GLY A 132 -8.00 -3.10 -18.33
C GLY A 132 -7.66 -2.45 -17.00
N VAL A 133 -6.43 -2.55 -16.54
CA VAL A 133 -5.91 -1.94 -15.30
C VAL A 133 -5.20 -0.64 -15.62
N ARG A 134 -5.35 0.36 -14.78
CA ARG A 134 -4.60 1.63 -14.89
C ARG A 134 -3.11 1.41 -14.65
N GLY A 135 -2.33 1.37 -15.73
CA GLY A 135 -0.88 1.19 -15.67
C GLY A 135 -0.15 2.30 -14.92
N ASP A 136 -0.65 3.53 -14.96
CA ASP A 136 -0.12 4.67 -14.21
C ASP A 136 -0.32 4.50 -12.68
N VAL A 137 -1.45 3.95 -12.25
CA VAL A 137 -1.72 3.62 -10.84
C VAL A 137 -0.82 2.48 -10.37
N ALA A 138 -0.69 1.43 -11.18
CA ALA A 138 0.20 0.32 -10.88
C ALA A 138 1.68 0.77 -10.77
N PHE A 139 2.13 1.66 -11.67
CA PHE A 139 3.46 2.24 -11.58
C PHE A 139 3.63 3.11 -10.31
N ALA A 140 2.63 3.91 -9.95
CA ALA A 140 2.67 4.70 -8.71
C ALA A 140 2.77 3.81 -7.47
N GLN A 141 2.06 2.67 -7.45
CA GLN A 141 2.21 1.65 -6.41
C GLN A 141 3.64 1.11 -6.38
N SER A 142 4.23 0.76 -7.53
CA SER A 142 5.61 0.26 -7.57
C SER A 142 6.63 1.27 -7.02
N LEU A 143 6.43 2.56 -7.25
CA LEU A 143 7.26 3.61 -6.66
C LEU A 143 7.17 3.62 -5.14
N HIS A 144 5.98 3.43 -4.59
CA HIS A 144 5.76 3.37 -3.14
C HIS A 144 6.40 2.13 -2.53
N GLU A 145 6.13 0.94 -3.08
CA GLU A 145 6.60 -0.35 -2.58
C GLU A 145 8.13 -0.51 -2.63
N THR A 146 8.79 0.11 -3.60
CA THR A 146 10.24 0.00 -3.79
C THR A 146 11.03 1.23 -3.32
N GLY A 147 10.37 2.20 -2.73
CA GLY A 147 10.99 3.49 -2.38
C GLY A 147 11.57 4.20 -3.59
N TYR A 148 10.77 4.34 -4.67
CA TYR A 148 11.20 4.91 -5.96
C TYR A 148 12.34 4.11 -6.62
N PHE A 149 12.26 2.79 -6.58
CA PHE A 149 13.27 1.86 -7.09
C PHE A 149 14.64 2.03 -6.43
N LYS A 150 14.67 2.41 -5.16
CA LYS A 150 15.88 2.31 -4.32
C LYS A 150 16.05 0.91 -3.76
N PHE A 151 14.94 0.20 -3.61
CA PHE A 151 14.88 -1.10 -2.93
C PHE A 151 15.46 -1.00 -1.50
N GLY A 152 16.22 -1.99 -1.03
CA GLY A 152 16.82 -1.95 0.32
C GLY A 152 16.02 -2.71 1.38
N GLY A 153 14.99 -3.45 0.97
CA GLY A 153 14.22 -4.38 1.78
C GLY A 153 14.40 -5.82 1.32
N ILE A 154 13.37 -6.64 1.57
CA ILE A 154 13.34 -8.09 1.21
C ILE A 154 13.48 -8.29 -0.30
N VAL A 155 12.86 -7.41 -1.10
CA VAL A 155 12.90 -7.49 -2.55
C VAL A 155 14.14 -6.78 -3.12
N GLN A 156 14.82 -7.47 -4.05
CA GLN A 156 16.02 -6.97 -4.70
C GLN A 156 15.73 -6.57 -6.17
N PRO A 157 16.48 -5.62 -6.76
CA PRO A 157 16.27 -5.17 -8.15
C PRO A 157 16.25 -6.29 -9.18
N GLN A 158 17.07 -7.33 -9.00
CA GLN A 158 17.22 -8.47 -9.91
C GLN A 158 15.99 -9.39 -9.93
N GLN A 159 15.11 -9.29 -8.92
CA GLN A 159 13.90 -10.10 -8.86
C GLN A 159 12.79 -9.60 -9.79
N ASN A 160 12.92 -8.41 -10.37
CA ASN A 160 11.88 -7.78 -11.20
C ASN A 160 10.50 -7.76 -10.52
N ASN A 161 10.49 -7.67 -9.18
CA ASN A 161 9.29 -7.66 -8.34
C ASN A 161 9.03 -6.24 -7.87
N PHE A 162 8.12 -5.56 -8.51
CA PHE A 162 7.89 -4.13 -8.28
C PHE A 162 6.77 -3.84 -7.25
N ALA A 163 6.13 -4.89 -6.71
CA ALA A 163 5.01 -4.77 -5.76
C ALA A 163 5.16 -5.64 -4.52
N GLY A 164 6.35 -6.19 -4.26
CA GLY A 164 6.56 -7.04 -3.08
C GLY A 164 5.76 -8.36 -3.10
N ILE A 165 5.37 -8.84 -4.27
CA ILE A 165 4.57 -10.07 -4.38
C ILE A 165 5.30 -11.23 -3.68
N GLY A 166 4.59 -11.89 -2.74
CA GLY A 166 5.13 -13.02 -1.99
C GLY A 166 6.13 -12.64 -0.89
N ALA A 167 6.42 -11.37 -0.66
CA ALA A 167 7.18 -10.93 0.50
C ALA A 167 6.35 -11.12 1.78
N LEU A 168 6.96 -11.70 2.82
CA LEU A 168 6.38 -11.84 4.15
C LEU A 168 7.26 -11.08 5.15
N ASN A 169 6.69 -10.58 6.23
CA ASN A 169 7.42 -9.80 7.23
C ASN A 169 8.64 -10.51 7.83
N ASP A 170 8.57 -11.84 7.91
CA ASP A 170 9.65 -12.69 8.44
C ASP A 170 10.54 -13.30 7.34
N SER A 171 10.37 -12.89 6.07
CA SER A 171 11.17 -13.39 4.97
C SER A 171 12.57 -12.78 4.99
N ALA A 172 13.59 -13.62 4.75
CA ALA A 172 14.94 -13.13 4.51
C ALA A 172 15.01 -12.38 3.17
N GLU A 173 16.07 -11.58 3.00
CA GLU A 173 16.35 -10.88 1.75
C GLU A 173 16.33 -11.83 0.55
N GLY A 174 15.62 -11.45 -0.51
CA GLY A 174 15.50 -12.25 -1.73
C GLY A 174 14.46 -13.38 -1.69
N GLN A 175 13.76 -13.62 -0.58
CA GLN A 175 12.74 -14.68 -0.48
C GLN A 175 11.35 -14.31 -1.04
N ALA A 176 11.15 -13.09 -1.52
CA ALA A 176 9.95 -12.73 -2.27
C ALA A 176 9.93 -13.37 -3.66
N ALA A 177 8.78 -13.31 -4.36
CA ALA A 177 8.68 -13.81 -5.73
C ALA A 177 9.74 -13.16 -6.63
N SER A 178 10.30 -13.95 -7.54
CA SER A 178 11.28 -13.49 -8.52
C SER A 178 10.76 -13.80 -9.92
N PHE A 179 10.86 -12.81 -10.81
CA PHE A 179 10.36 -12.92 -12.18
C PHE A 179 11.51 -12.89 -13.19
N PRO A 180 11.42 -13.69 -14.28
CA PRO A 180 12.53 -13.87 -15.22
C PRO A 180 12.85 -12.59 -16.03
N SER A 181 11.94 -11.65 -16.08
CA SER A 181 12.13 -10.35 -16.76
C SER A 181 11.25 -9.28 -16.17
N MET A 182 11.60 -8.03 -16.42
CA MET A 182 10.80 -6.85 -16.10
C MET A 182 9.37 -6.97 -16.65
N PHE A 183 9.18 -7.46 -17.86
CA PHE A 183 7.86 -7.66 -18.49
C PHE A 183 6.97 -8.61 -17.69
N ILE A 184 7.53 -9.72 -17.22
CA ILE A 184 6.78 -10.70 -16.43
C ILE A 184 6.48 -10.16 -15.03
N GLY A 185 7.41 -9.43 -14.41
CA GLY A 185 7.18 -8.81 -13.11
C GLY A 185 6.09 -7.75 -13.15
N VAL A 186 6.09 -6.89 -14.17
CA VAL A 186 5.02 -5.91 -14.39
C VAL A 186 3.68 -6.60 -14.64
N ARG A 187 3.63 -7.62 -15.51
CA ARG A 187 2.41 -8.40 -15.76
C ARG A 187 1.87 -9.03 -14.47
N ALA A 188 2.72 -9.61 -13.65
CA ALA A 188 2.31 -10.19 -12.37
C ALA A 188 1.66 -9.15 -11.46
N GLN A 189 2.22 -7.94 -11.35
CA GLN A 189 1.63 -6.86 -10.57
C GLN A 189 0.29 -6.38 -11.15
N ILE A 190 0.19 -6.21 -12.46
CA ILE A 190 -1.07 -5.83 -13.14
C ILE A 190 -2.15 -6.89 -12.89
N GLN A 191 -1.83 -8.17 -13.02
CA GLN A 191 -2.76 -9.27 -12.74
C GLN A 191 -3.17 -9.30 -11.27
N HIS A 192 -2.25 -9.05 -10.37
CA HIS A 192 -2.52 -8.97 -8.93
C HIS A 192 -3.52 -7.85 -8.61
N LEU A 193 -3.32 -6.66 -9.17
CA LEU A 193 -4.26 -5.54 -9.03
C LEU A 193 -5.63 -5.85 -9.64
N LYS A 194 -5.66 -6.52 -10.81
CA LYS A 194 -6.93 -6.95 -11.42
C LYS A 194 -7.68 -7.91 -10.52
N ALA A 195 -6.99 -8.85 -9.85
CA ALA A 195 -7.62 -9.80 -8.94
C ALA A 195 -8.35 -9.12 -7.77
N TYR A 196 -7.85 -7.98 -7.28
CA TYR A 196 -8.55 -7.19 -6.25
C TYR A 196 -9.71 -6.36 -6.78
N ALA A 197 -9.65 -5.92 -8.04
CA ALA A 197 -10.53 -4.90 -8.55
C ALA A 197 -11.59 -5.41 -9.54
N SER A 198 -11.51 -6.66 -9.98
CA SER A 198 -12.38 -7.20 -11.03
C SER A 198 -12.51 -8.72 -10.94
N THR A 199 -13.70 -9.22 -11.24
CA THR A 199 -13.98 -10.65 -11.43
C THR A 199 -13.80 -11.10 -12.88
N SER A 200 -13.47 -10.17 -13.81
CA SER A 200 -13.25 -10.51 -15.21
C SER A 200 -12.01 -11.39 -15.39
N PRO A 201 -12.03 -12.35 -16.33
CA PRO A 201 -10.89 -13.23 -16.57
C PRO A 201 -9.66 -12.45 -17.05
N LEU A 202 -8.49 -13.02 -16.86
CA LEU A 202 -7.25 -12.49 -17.41
C LEU A 202 -7.26 -12.55 -18.94
N CYS A 203 -6.70 -11.52 -19.59
CA CYS A 203 -6.53 -11.46 -21.04
C CYS A 203 -5.22 -12.12 -21.49
N LYS A 204 -4.22 -12.21 -20.59
CA LYS A 204 -2.94 -12.86 -20.85
C LYS A 204 -2.73 -14.06 -19.91
N PRO A 205 -1.84 -15.00 -20.25
CA PRO A 205 -1.50 -16.10 -19.35
C PRO A 205 -1.13 -15.60 -17.96
N CYS A 206 -1.67 -16.28 -16.93
CA CYS A 206 -1.41 -15.94 -15.53
C CYS A 206 0.06 -16.15 -15.17
N VAL A 207 0.69 -15.12 -14.64
CA VAL A 207 2.08 -15.14 -14.14
C VAL A 207 2.19 -14.69 -12.70
N ASP A 208 1.10 -14.18 -12.11
CA ASP A 208 1.04 -13.86 -10.69
C ASP A 208 0.86 -15.14 -9.87
N PRO A 209 1.86 -15.52 -9.03
CA PRO A 209 1.78 -16.75 -8.24
C PRO A 209 0.71 -16.69 -7.14
N ARG A 210 0.19 -15.51 -6.84
CA ARG A 210 -0.83 -15.31 -5.80
C ARG A 210 -2.23 -15.03 -6.36
N PHE A 211 -2.39 -14.97 -7.68
CA PHE A 211 -3.68 -14.65 -8.31
C PHE A 211 -4.84 -15.50 -7.77
N ALA A 212 -4.64 -16.82 -7.70
CA ALA A 212 -5.66 -17.74 -7.23
C ALA A 212 -5.97 -17.61 -5.72
N LEU A 213 -5.09 -16.99 -4.94
CA LEU A 213 -5.32 -16.75 -3.51
C LEU A 213 -6.19 -15.51 -3.30
N VAL A 214 -6.02 -14.49 -4.13
CA VAL A 214 -6.81 -13.24 -4.08
C VAL A 214 -8.23 -13.46 -4.57
N THR A 215 -8.42 -14.26 -5.63
CA THR A 215 -9.74 -14.48 -6.26
C THR A 215 -10.61 -15.51 -5.53
N ARG A 216 -10.13 -16.12 -4.46
CA ARG A 216 -10.89 -17.10 -3.64
C ARG A 216 -11.50 -16.48 -2.36
N GLY A 217 -11.28 -15.20 -2.13
CA GLY A 217 -11.78 -14.48 -0.97
C GLY A 217 -13.19 -13.91 -1.15
#